data_15b589ae4397efa7b8e77dac0e56ab04
#
_entry.id   15b589ae4397efa7b8e77dac0e56ab04
#
_cell.length_a   1.000
_cell.length_b   1.000
_cell.length_c   1.000
_cell.angle_alpha   90.00
_cell.angle_beta   90.00
_cell.angle_gamma   90.00
#
_symmetry.space_group_name_H-M   'P 1'
#
loop_
_entity.id
_entity.type
_entity.pdbx_description
1 polymer ?
#
loop_
_entity_poly.entity_id
_entity_poly.type
_entity_poly.pdbx_seq_one_letter_code
_entity_poly.pdbx_strand_id
1 'polypeptide(L)'
;MENVIIVGCGAYMDSGYGCPGEWRCLKAAGFGEGSFKEESRVIGFVKCQCPGRSLVPNTGMVMKLSEVKPDKIYLSTCLANAKPGCPYSSAEEMAEILTGKFGVEVVTGTHDYH
;
A
#
# COMPACT_ATOMS: atom_id res chain seq x y z
N MET A 1 -4.36 -10.01 -15.48
CA MET A 1 -3.44 -9.27 -14.58
C MET A 1 -4.21 -8.19 -13.87
N GLU A 2 -4.17 -8.18 -12.54
CA GLU A 2 -4.88 -7.18 -11.76
C GLU A 2 -4.15 -5.85 -11.77
N ASN A 3 -4.91 -4.76 -11.75
CA ASN A 3 -4.37 -3.43 -11.55
C ASN A 3 -4.45 -3.10 -10.07
N VAL A 4 -3.33 -2.72 -9.46
CA VAL A 4 -3.27 -2.54 -8.01
C VAL A 4 -2.62 -1.21 -7.65
N ILE A 5 -3.02 -0.67 -6.49
CA ILE A 5 -2.34 0.45 -5.86
C ILE A 5 -1.69 -0.09 -4.59
N ILE A 6 -0.46 0.30 -4.33
CA ILE A 6 0.25 -0.07 -3.11
C ILE A 6 0.34 1.17 -2.22
N VAL A 7 0.01 1.01 -0.94
CA VAL A 7 0.16 2.06 0.07
C VAL A 7 1.24 1.64 1.04
N GLY A 8 2.28 2.44 1.16
CA GLY A 8 3.39 2.15 2.06
C GLY A 8 3.49 3.16 3.20
N CYS A 9 4.22 2.80 4.24
CA CYS A 9 4.51 3.71 5.35
C CYS A 9 5.70 4.58 4.99
N GLY A 10 5.47 5.85 4.72
CA GLY A 10 6.54 6.78 4.34
C GLY A 10 7.61 6.90 5.41
N ALA A 11 7.19 6.96 6.67
CA ALA A 11 8.13 7.07 7.77
C ALA A 11 9.08 5.87 7.84
N TYR A 12 8.55 4.67 7.63
CA TYR A 12 9.36 3.46 7.67
C TYR A 12 10.28 3.37 6.44
N MET A 13 9.73 3.62 5.26
CA MET A 13 10.46 3.53 4.01
C MET A 13 11.60 4.56 3.92
N ASP A 14 11.34 5.77 4.40
CA ASP A 14 12.29 6.87 4.26
C ASP A 14 13.30 6.95 5.39
N SER A 15 13.15 6.14 6.45
CA SER A 15 14.02 6.20 7.63
C SER A 15 15.19 5.24 7.60
N GLY A 16 15.23 4.32 6.65
CA GLY A 16 16.32 3.35 6.54
C GLY A 16 16.18 2.15 7.47
N TYR A 17 15.00 1.89 8.00
CA TYR A 17 14.77 0.78 8.93
C TYR A 17 14.71 -0.59 8.25
N GLY A 18 15.42 -0.78 7.17
CA GLY A 18 15.50 -2.08 6.52
C GLY A 18 14.73 -2.20 5.22
N CYS A 19 13.85 -1.26 4.93
CA CYS A 19 13.21 -1.18 3.62
C CYS A 19 13.92 -0.11 2.80
N PRO A 20 14.56 -0.49 1.69
CA PRO A 20 15.26 0.49 0.86
C PRO A 20 14.33 1.35 0.00
N GLY A 21 13.05 1.25 0.23
CA GLY A 21 12.04 1.97 -0.53
C GLY A 21 10.98 1.00 -1.00
N GLU A 22 10.28 1.38 -2.04
CA GLU A 22 9.12 0.63 -2.53
C GLU A 22 9.46 -0.54 -3.45
N TRP A 23 10.70 -0.70 -3.87
CA TRP A 23 11.03 -1.65 -4.93
C TRP A 23 10.73 -3.10 -4.56
N ARG A 24 10.78 -3.45 -3.29
CA ARG A 24 10.46 -4.80 -2.85
C ARG A 24 8.97 -5.11 -3.03
N CYS A 25 8.13 -4.13 -2.73
CA CYS A 25 6.69 -4.25 -2.96
C CYS A 25 6.40 -4.34 -4.46
N LEU A 26 7.08 -3.55 -5.27
CA LEU A 26 6.91 -3.56 -6.71
C LEU A 26 7.34 -4.89 -7.30
N LYS A 27 8.44 -5.46 -6.83
CA LYS A 27 8.90 -6.76 -7.28
C LYS A 27 7.88 -7.84 -6.94
N ALA A 28 7.38 -7.83 -5.71
CA ALA A 28 6.38 -8.82 -5.29
C ALA A 28 5.14 -8.76 -6.18
N ALA A 29 4.66 -7.56 -6.47
CA ALA A 29 3.50 -7.40 -7.34
C ALA A 29 3.77 -7.91 -8.76
N GLY A 30 4.91 -7.50 -9.34
CA GLY A 30 5.23 -7.85 -10.71
C GLY A 30 5.51 -9.33 -10.92
N PHE A 31 5.95 -10.03 -9.87
CA PHE A 31 6.30 -11.44 -9.95
C PHE A 31 5.27 -12.37 -9.32
N GLY A 32 4.19 -11.81 -8.75
CA GLY A 32 3.16 -12.61 -8.11
C GLY A 32 3.64 -13.29 -6.84
N GLU A 33 4.45 -12.61 -6.03
CA GLU A 33 5.00 -13.14 -4.79
C GLU A 33 4.28 -12.59 -3.57
N GLY A 34 4.57 -13.16 -2.41
CA GLY A 34 4.02 -12.69 -1.14
C GLY A 34 2.50 -12.75 -1.12
N SER A 35 1.88 -11.61 -0.86
CA SER A 35 0.42 -11.50 -0.82
C SER A 35 -0.23 -11.46 -2.20
N PHE A 36 0.54 -11.29 -3.25
CA PHE A 36 0.04 -11.26 -4.62
C PHE A 36 -0.09 -12.67 -5.14
N LYS A 37 -1.30 -13.07 -5.49
CA LYS A 37 -1.58 -14.44 -5.96
C LYS A 37 -1.15 -14.65 -7.40
N GLU A 38 -1.00 -13.57 -8.15
CA GLU A 38 -0.58 -13.59 -9.53
C GLU A 38 0.17 -12.31 -9.85
N GLU A 39 0.83 -12.27 -10.99
CA GLU A 39 1.47 -11.04 -11.45
C GLU A 39 0.45 -9.92 -11.52
N SER A 40 0.81 -8.76 -11.00
CA SER A 40 -0.08 -7.61 -10.90
C SER A 40 0.59 -6.38 -11.48
N ARG A 41 -0.23 -5.49 -12.03
CA ARG A 41 0.25 -4.23 -12.58
C ARG A 41 0.06 -3.15 -11.53
N VAL A 42 1.14 -2.53 -11.10
CA VAL A 42 1.07 -1.43 -10.13
C VAL A 42 0.78 -0.15 -10.89
N ILE A 43 -0.40 0.41 -10.67
CA ILE A 43 -0.82 1.66 -11.33
C ILE A 43 -0.53 2.88 -10.49
N GLY A 44 -0.14 2.69 -9.24
CA GLY A 44 0.23 3.80 -8.37
C GLY A 44 0.82 3.31 -7.06
N PHE A 45 1.66 4.13 -6.47
CA PHE A 45 2.23 3.87 -5.16
C PHE A 45 2.05 5.12 -4.31
N VAL A 46 1.42 4.96 -3.15
CA VAL A 46 1.15 6.07 -2.23
C VAL A 46 1.87 5.81 -0.93
N LYS A 47 2.63 6.80 -0.45
CA LYS A 47 3.25 6.73 0.87
C LYS A 47 2.37 7.44 1.87
N CYS A 48 2.02 6.76 2.95
CA CYS A 48 1.29 7.35 4.04
C CYS A 48 2.27 8.20 4.85
N GLN A 49 2.09 9.51 4.81
CA GLN A 49 2.93 10.45 5.57
C GLN A 49 2.24 10.77 6.88
N CYS A 50 2.97 10.70 8.00
CA CYS A 50 2.40 10.94 9.32
C CYS A 50 1.93 12.40 9.45
N PRO A 51 0.77 12.61 10.05
CA PRO A 51 -0.14 11.66 10.69
C PRO A 51 -1.16 11.00 9.74
N GLY A 52 -0.97 11.01 8.46
CA GLY A 52 -1.81 10.30 7.51
C GLY A 52 -2.97 11.11 6.92
N ARG A 53 -2.97 12.42 7.09
CA ARG A 53 -4.06 13.28 6.59
C ARG A 53 -4.18 13.29 5.07
N SER A 54 -3.08 13.04 4.37
CA SER A 54 -3.05 13.09 2.92
C SER A 54 -3.28 11.73 2.27
N LEU A 55 -3.46 10.66 3.05
CA LEU A 55 -3.58 9.31 2.51
C LEU A 55 -4.76 9.18 1.55
N VAL A 56 -5.96 9.54 2.01
CA VAL A 56 -7.16 9.41 1.18
C VAL A 56 -7.13 10.35 -0.02
N PRO A 57 -6.81 11.65 0.14
CA PRO A 57 -6.71 12.54 -1.01
C PRO A 57 -5.67 12.07 -2.04
N ASN A 58 -4.50 11.61 -1.58
CA ASN A 58 -3.46 11.17 -2.50
C ASN A 58 -3.84 9.89 -3.23
N THR A 59 -4.49 8.96 -2.54
CA THR A 59 -4.98 7.73 -3.17
C THR A 59 -6.00 8.05 -4.25
N GLY A 60 -6.93 8.95 -3.95
CA GLY A 60 -7.91 9.40 -4.93
C GLY A 60 -7.26 10.08 -6.13
N MET A 61 -6.21 10.87 -5.90
CA MET A 61 -5.50 11.54 -6.97
C MET A 61 -4.76 10.53 -7.87
N VAL A 62 -4.18 9.49 -7.29
CA VAL A 62 -3.53 8.43 -8.06
C VAL A 62 -4.54 7.74 -8.98
N MET A 63 -5.74 7.43 -8.47
CA MET A 63 -6.78 6.83 -9.28
C MET A 63 -7.19 7.74 -10.44
N LYS A 64 -7.34 9.04 -10.16
CA LYS A 64 -7.72 9.99 -11.18
C LYS A 64 -6.65 10.14 -12.25
N LEU A 65 -5.39 10.26 -11.85
CA LEU A 65 -4.30 10.51 -12.78
C LEU A 65 -3.92 9.26 -13.59
N SER A 66 -4.07 8.08 -12.99
CA SER A 66 -3.80 6.83 -13.71
C SER A 66 -4.89 6.50 -14.73
N GLU A 67 -6.07 7.08 -14.57
CA GLU A 67 -7.24 6.84 -15.41
C GLU A 67 -7.68 5.37 -15.40
N VAL A 68 -7.26 4.60 -14.41
CA VAL A 68 -7.60 3.19 -14.26
C VAL A 68 -8.12 2.96 -12.86
N LYS A 69 -9.26 2.29 -12.74
CA LYS A 69 -9.76 1.90 -11.43
C LYS A 69 -9.01 0.64 -10.98
N PRO A 70 -8.39 0.65 -9.80
CA PRO A 70 -7.67 -0.52 -9.33
C PRO A 70 -8.63 -1.65 -8.95
N ASP A 71 -8.17 -2.88 -9.14
CA ASP A 71 -8.90 -4.05 -8.67
C ASP A 71 -8.74 -4.24 -7.17
N LYS A 72 -7.57 -3.90 -6.65
CA LYS A 72 -7.25 -4.01 -5.22
C LYS A 72 -6.27 -2.92 -4.80
N ILE A 73 -6.31 -2.61 -3.51
CA ILE A 73 -5.31 -1.77 -2.86
C ILE A 73 -4.57 -2.65 -1.86
N TYR A 74 -3.25 -2.64 -1.91
CA TYR A 74 -2.41 -3.40 -0.99
C TYR A 74 -1.74 -2.46 0.00
N LEU A 75 -1.91 -2.72 1.29
CA LEU A 75 -1.14 -2.03 2.33
C LEU A 75 0.17 -2.78 2.49
N SER A 76 1.29 -2.09 2.39
CA SER A 76 2.60 -2.74 2.44
C SER A 76 2.81 -3.47 3.77
N THR A 77 3.68 -4.48 3.75
CA THR A 77 4.01 -5.20 4.96
C THR A 77 4.61 -4.29 6.02
N CYS A 78 5.43 -3.32 5.62
CA CYS A 78 6.00 -2.36 6.56
C CYS A 78 4.94 -1.47 7.22
N LEU A 79 3.82 -1.22 6.53
CA LEU A 79 2.71 -0.48 7.11
C LEU A 79 1.90 -1.36 8.05
N ALA A 80 1.62 -2.60 7.61
CA ALA A 80 0.74 -3.51 8.34
C ALA A 80 1.41 -4.14 9.57
N ASN A 81 2.70 -4.47 9.47
CA ASN A 81 3.40 -5.26 10.47
C ASN A 81 4.59 -4.57 11.12
N ALA A 82 4.78 -3.28 10.88
CA ALA A 82 5.91 -2.54 11.46
C ALA A 82 5.90 -2.57 12.98
N LYS A 83 7.09 -2.61 13.57
CA LYS A 83 7.25 -2.52 15.03
C LYS A 83 8.34 -1.50 15.34
N PRO A 84 8.02 -0.44 16.08
CA PRO A 84 6.68 -0.10 16.58
C PRO A 84 5.74 0.22 15.43
N GLY A 85 4.46 -0.10 15.62
CA GLY A 85 3.45 0.17 14.61
C GLY A 85 3.09 1.65 14.51
N CYS A 86 2.18 1.95 13.61
CA CYS A 86 1.71 3.31 13.42
C CYS A 86 0.93 3.78 14.65
N PRO A 87 1.32 4.91 15.28
CA PRO A 87 0.62 5.41 16.46
C PRO A 87 -0.71 6.11 16.15
N TYR A 88 -1.01 6.34 14.88
CA TYR A 88 -2.18 7.11 14.47
C TYR A 88 -3.34 6.24 14.01
N SER A 89 -3.05 5.10 13.40
CA SER A 89 -4.08 4.25 12.83
C SER A 89 -3.55 2.83 12.66
N SER A 90 -4.44 1.85 12.83
CA SER A 90 -4.08 0.46 12.54
C SER A 90 -4.26 0.16 11.05
N ALA A 91 -3.67 -0.94 10.59
CA ALA A 91 -3.86 -1.38 9.20
C ALA A 91 -5.33 -1.69 8.92
N GLU A 92 -6.03 -2.27 9.90
CA GLU A 92 -7.44 -2.57 9.77
C GLU A 92 -8.29 -1.31 9.61
N GLU A 93 -7.98 -0.26 10.36
CA GLU A 93 -8.68 1.02 10.24
C GLU A 93 -8.44 1.66 8.88
N MET A 94 -7.19 1.63 8.41
CA MET A 94 -6.87 2.15 7.08
C MET A 94 -7.60 1.39 6.00
N ALA A 95 -7.67 0.06 6.11
CA ALA A 95 -8.37 -0.78 5.14
C ALA A 95 -9.85 -0.42 5.10
N GLU A 96 -10.48 -0.23 6.27
CA GLU A 96 -11.89 0.16 6.33
C GLU A 96 -12.14 1.51 5.69
N ILE A 97 -11.28 2.49 5.97
CA ILE A 97 -11.40 3.83 5.40
C ILE A 97 -11.29 3.79 3.88
N LEU A 98 -10.28 3.09 3.36
CA LEU A 98 -10.06 3.03 1.92
C LEU A 98 -11.16 2.24 1.22
N THR A 99 -11.59 1.13 1.80
CA THR A 99 -12.69 0.34 1.25
C THR A 99 -13.97 1.16 1.21
N GLY A 100 -14.29 1.85 2.31
CA GLY A 100 -15.50 2.66 2.38
C GLY A 100 -15.48 3.85 1.42
N LYS A 101 -14.31 4.45 1.22
CA LYS A 101 -14.18 5.62 0.36
C LYS A 101 -14.17 5.27 -1.13
N PHE A 102 -13.49 4.20 -1.51
CA PHE A 102 -13.26 3.89 -2.92
C PHE A 102 -13.98 2.65 -3.43
N GLY A 103 -14.55 1.84 -2.53
CA GLY A 103 -15.26 0.63 -2.92
C GLY A 103 -14.35 -0.44 -3.53
N VAL A 104 -13.10 -0.50 -3.09
CA VAL A 104 -12.10 -1.43 -3.61
C VAL A 104 -11.63 -2.33 -2.48
N GLU A 105 -11.41 -3.61 -2.77
CA GLU A 105 -10.88 -4.53 -1.78
C GLU A 105 -9.47 -4.09 -1.35
N VAL A 106 -9.21 -4.12 -0.05
CA VAL A 106 -7.91 -3.76 0.52
C VAL A 106 -7.28 -4.99 1.17
N VAL A 107 -6.06 -5.31 0.76
CA VAL A 107 -5.30 -6.44 1.29
C VAL A 107 -4.19 -5.90 2.18
N THR A 108 -4.02 -6.48 3.37
CA THR A 108 -2.96 -6.08 4.29
C THR A 108 -1.73 -6.94 4.08
N GLY A 109 -0.64 -6.30 3.65
CA GLY A 109 0.62 -6.98 3.35
C GLY A 109 0.92 -7.07 1.87
N THR A 110 2.19 -7.07 1.53
CA THR A 110 2.67 -7.17 0.14
C THR A 110 3.66 -8.30 -0.05
N HIS A 111 4.61 -8.46 0.86
CA HIS A 111 5.63 -9.50 0.77
C HIS A 111 5.98 -9.97 2.18
N ASP A 112 6.72 -11.07 2.27
CA ASP A 112 7.17 -11.57 3.56
C ASP A 112 8.12 -10.57 4.19
N TYR A 113 7.94 -10.34 5.49
CA TYR A 113 8.79 -9.44 6.25
C TYR A 113 10.06 -10.20 6.62
N HIS A 114 11.18 -9.70 6.19
CA HIS A 114 12.46 -10.38 6.42
C HIS A 114 13.14 -9.97 7.71
#